data_b6de7d31eb821d1a6c92bbb568500391
#
_entry.id   b6de7d31eb821d1a6c92bbb568500391
#
_cell.length_a   1.000
_cell.length_b   1.000
_cell.length_c   1.000
_cell.angle_alpha   90.00
_cell.angle_beta   90.00
_cell.angle_gamma   90.00
#
_symmetry.space_group_name_H-M   'P 1'
#
loop_
_entity.id
_entity.type
_entity.pdbx_description
1 polymer ?
#
loop_
_entity_poly.entity_id
_entity_poly.type
_entity_poly.pdbx_seq_one_letter_code
_entity_poly.pdbx_strand_id
1 'polypeptide(L)'
;MKKKTTSLLQRKRHIVALFTLLIVFVVTGCLFIDSVDITQEVDGQLVDYAKAGTVATFKINGHIDVNGDPRNDKRLVVGFCAPKSWNLAQNAKVTYTENTFDPDAGEQEMTFIPLTEQPSNKPGQSWSAALMQEYGQGTNILEDMEWAAYWTKPYNGVAGHIEFTIYIRVPVGTKNLRFKPGFFINSTDDNFSDSSDAKKYQEGGCFEVVEGEGLVTDFCSEHFNKTTPLTALQNDFITFSFVGGMGENKLIDADNVYFEATAIGSDGHRYTAVSYTHLTLPTIA
;
A
#
# COMPACT_ATOMS: atom_id res chain seq x y z
N MET A 1 64.68 26.46 -18.99
CA MET A 1 63.55 25.60 -19.35
C MET A 1 63.17 24.61 -18.24
N LYS A 2 62.80 25.05 -17.02
CA LYS A 2 62.45 24.15 -15.90
C LYS A 2 61.10 24.45 -15.20
N LYS A 3 60.24 25.34 -15.77
CA LYS A 3 58.97 25.73 -15.12
C LYS A 3 57.70 25.06 -15.65
N LYS A 4 57.74 24.25 -16.72
CA LYS A 4 56.52 23.62 -17.29
C LYS A 4 56.15 22.26 -16.74
N THR A 5 57.10 21.55 -16.11
CA THR A 5 56.88 20.18 -15.62
C THR A 5 56.17 20.10 -14.27
N THR A 6 56.31 21.11 -13.41
CA THR A 6 55.68 21.17 -12.09
C THR A 6 54.14 21.41 -12.15
N SER A 7 53.68 22.13 -13.16
CA SER A 7 52.23 22.44 -13.31
C SER A 7 51.42 21.22 -13.79
N LEU A 8 52.02 20.37 -14.60
CA LEU A 8 51.37 19.15 -15.10
C LEU A 8 51.25 18.05 -14.02
N LEU A 9 52.27 17.94 -13.15
CA LEU A 9 52.21 17.01 -12.01
C LEU A 9 51.21 17.46 -10.95
N GLN A 10 51.10 18.77 -10.67
CA GLN A 10 50.08 19.31 -9.76
C GLN A 10 48.68 19.10 -10.33
N ARG A 11 48.46 19.37 -11.63
CA ARG A 11 47.16 19.12 -12.29
C ARG A 11 46.75 17.63 -12.27
N LYS A 12 47.66 16.72 -12.46
CA LYS A 12 47.41 15.27 -12.33
C LYS A 12 47.05 14.89 -10.89
N ARG A 13 47.72 15.47 -9.88
CA ARG A 13 47.41 15.24 -8.46
C ARG A 13 46.02 15.75 -8.10
N HIS A 14 45.60 16.92 -8.62
CA HIS A 14 44.24 17.43 -8.41
C HIS A 14 43.16 16.65 -9.12
N ILE A 15 43.45 16.11 -10.32
CA ILE A 15 42.53 15.24 -11.05
C ILE A 15 42.38 13.89 -10.34
N VAL A 16 43.48 13.29 -9.85
CA VAL A 16 43.43 12.06 -9.06
C VAL A 16 42.72 12.30 -7.71
N ALA A 17 42.94 13.42 -7.04
CA ALA A 17 42.26 13.77 -5.80
C ALA A 17 40.75 14.05 -6.05
N LEU A 18 40.39 14.66 -7.20
CA LEU A 18 38.99 14.83 -7.58
C LEU A 18 38.31 13.52 -7.94
N PHE A 19 39.03 12.61 -8.62
CA PHE A 19 38.53 11.26 -8.92
C PHE A 19 38.41 10.39 -7.67
N THR A 20 39.33 10.50 -6.70
CA THR A 20 39.21 9.80 -5.40
C THR A 20 38.09 10.41 -4.54
N LEU A 21 37.82 11.70 -4.63
CA LEU A 21 36.71 12.32 -3.94
C LEU A 21 35.34 11.96 -4.55
N LEU A 22 35.30 11.62 -5.85
CA LEU A 22 34.08 11.23 -6.55
C LEU A 22 33.70 9.74 -6.31
N ILE A 23 34.61 8.93 -5.76
CA ILE A 23 34.37 7.50 -5.48
C ILE A 23 33.85 7.27 -4.06
N VAL A 24 33.77 8.31 -3.23
CA VAL A 24 33.21 8.23 -1.87
C VAL A 24 31.73 8.65 -1.85
N PHE A 25 30.94 8.26 -2.86
CA PHE A 25 29.52 8.10 -2.66
C PHE A 25 29.29 6.64 -2.26
N VAL A 26 29.50 6.40 -0.98
CA VAL A 26 29.18 5.14 -0.34
C VAL A 26 27.68 4.96 -0.40
N VAL A 27 27.23 3.98 -1.11
CA VAL A 27 25.85 3.48 -1.07
C VAL A 27 25.61 2.99 0.35
N THR A 28 24.91 3.75 1.13
CA THR A 28 24.66 3.49 2.56
C THR A 28 23.51 2.51 2.77
N GLY A 29 23.49 1.40 2.06
CA GLY A 29 22.53 0.33 2.25
C GLY A 29 21.32 0.45 1.30
N CYS A 30 21.02 -0.67 0.64
CA CYS A 30 19.84 -0.84 -0.20
C CYS A 30 18.79 -1.65 0.58
N LEU A 31 17.56 -1.15 0.61
CA LEU A 31 16.41 -1.81 1.19
C LEU A 31 15.59 -2.47 0.09
N PHE A 32 15.12 -3.69 0.32
CA PHE A 32 14.31 -4.44 -0.64
C PHE A 32 13.05 -5.01 0.00
N ILE A 33 11.95 -5.05 -0.74
CA ILE A 33 10.84 -5.95 -0.54
C ILE A 33 11.03 -7.09 -1.54
N ASP A 34 11.31 -8.29 -1.05
CA ASP A 34 11.50 -9.46 -1.89
C ASP A 34 10.17 -10.07 -2.32
N SER A 35 9.21 -10.10 -1.38
CA SER A 35 7.85 -10.51 -1.66
C SER A 35 6.87 -9.96 -0.63
N VAL A 36 5.61 -9.82 -1.05
CA VAL A 36 4.46 -9.67 -0.15
C VAL A 36 3.57 -10.89 -0.31
N ASP A 37 3.07 -11.42 0.79
CA ASP A 37 2.18 -12.57 0.82
C ASP A 37 0.87 -12.19 1.51
N ILE A 38 -0.22 -12.32 0.77
CA ILE A 38 -1.59 -12.06 1.24
C ILE A 38 -2.38 -13.35 1.47
N THR A 39 -1.76 -14.52 1.25
CA THR A 39 -2.45 -15.79 1.39
C THR A 39 -2.76 -16.11 2.84
N GLN A 40 -3.90 -16.74 3.05
CA GLN A 40 -4.39 -17.22 4.34
C GLN A 40 -4.53 -18.73 4.30
N GLU A 41 -4.44 -19.37 5.44
CA GLU A 41 -4.81 -20.77 5.57
C GLU A 41 -6.28 -20.85 6.05
N VAL A 42 -7.17 -21.31 5.17
CA VAL A 42 -8.58 -21.51 5.47
C VAL A 42 -8.92 -22.97 5.17
N ASP A 43 -9.38 -23.69 6.20
CA ASP A 43 -9.74 -25.11 6.11
C ASP A 43 -8.60 -25.99 5.51
N GLY A 44 -7.35 -25.66 5.81
CA GLY A 44 -6.14 -26.35 5.34
C GLY A 44 -5.72 -26.03 3.90
N GLN A 45 -6.30 -25.00 3.29
CA GLN A 45 -5.94 -24.53 1.95
C GLN A 45 -5.41 -23.09 2.00
N LEU A 46 -4.41 -22.81 1.15
CA LEU A 46 -3.92 -21.44 0.96
C LEU A 46 -4.81 -20.71 -0.04
N VAL A 47 -5.37 -19.58 0.41
CA VAL A 47 -6.31 -18.75 -0.35
C VAL A 47 -5.98 -17.27 -0.16
N ASP A 48 -6.45 -16.43 -1.05
CA ASP A 48 -6.28 -14.95 -1.01
C ASP A 48 -7.50 -14.24 -0.38
N TYR A 49 -8.16 -14.92 0.54
CA TYR A 49 -9.30 -14.37 1.28
C TYR A 49 -9.27 -14.80 2.75
N ALA A 50 -10.00 -14.06 3.59
CA ALA A 50 -10.32 -14.46 4.97
C ALA A 50 -11.84 -14.54 5.18
N LYS A 51 -12.27 -15.36 6.14
CA LYS A 51 -13.67 -15.36 6.58
C LYS A 51 -13.92 -14.16 7.50
N ALA A 52 -15.06 -13.50 7.35
CA ALA A 52 -15.46 -12.41 8.22
C ALA A 52 -15.40 -12.81 9.71
N GLY A 53 -14.98 -11.87 10.55
CA GLY A 53 -14.81 -12.10 11.99
C GLY A 53 -13.53 -12.86 12.37
N THR A 54 -12.67 -13.21 11.41
CA THR A 54 -11.37 -13.86 11.68
C THR A 54 -10.21 -12.84 11.67
N VAL A 55 -9.01 -13.32 11.88
CA VAL A 55 -7.77 -12.53 11.80
C VAL A 55 -7.04 -12.91 10.51
N ALA A 56 -6.82 -11.93 9.63
CA ALA A 56 -5.93 -12.11 8.49
C ALA A 56 -4.47 -11.84 8.87
N THR A 57 -3.56 -12.55 8.21
CA THR A 57 -2.11 -12.37 8.36
C THR A 57 -1.49 -12.05 7.01
N PHE A 58 -0.88 -10.88 6.92
CA PHE A 58 -0.11 -10.46 5.75
C PHE A 58 1.37 -10.50 6.08
N LYS A 59 2.21 -10.81 5.09
CA LYS A 59 3.65 -10.90 5.30
C LYS A 59 4.41 -10.04 4.30
N ILE A 60 5.50 -9.43 4.78
CA ILE A 60 6.51 -8.79 3.94
C ILE A 60 7.82 -9.54 4.20
N ASN A 61 8.39 -10.13 3.17
CA ASN A 61 9.76 -10.62 3.22
C ASN A 61 10.66 -9.59 2.55
N GLY A 62 11.78 -9.28 3.15
CA GLY A 62 12.68 -8.29 2.63
C GLY A 62 14.08 -8.42 3.21
N HIS A 63 14.99 -7.61 2.69
CA HIS A 63 16.35 -7.51 3.20
C HIS A 63 16.90 -6.09 3.12
N ILE A 64 17.95 -5.86 3.89
CA ILE A 64 18.74 -4.62 3.85
C ILE A 64 20.20 -5.02 3.63
N ASP A 65 20.81 -4.52 2.55
CA ASP A 65 22.24 -4.62 2.32
C ASP A 65 22.94 -3.39 2.87
N VAL A 66 23.63 -3.54 3.99
CA VAL A 66 24.38 -2.44 4.64
C VAL A 66 25.83 -2.48 4.20
N ASN A 67 26.21 -1.52 3.35
CA ASN A 67 27.57 -1.31 2.87
C ASN A 67 28.11 -0.01 3.46
N GLY A 68 29.04 -0.06 4.44
CA GLY A 68 29.68 1.14 4.97
C GLY A 68 29.36 1.43 6.43
N ASP A 69 29.16 2.70 6.78
CA ASP A 69 28.97 3.11 8.16
C ASP A 69 27.68 2.56 8.78
N PRO A 70 27.79 1.76 9.86
CA PRO A 70 26.63 1.27 10.56
C PRO A 70 25.85 2.44 11.16
N ARG A 71 24.54 2.47 10.92
CA ARG A 71 23.65 3.42 11.58
C ARG A 71 23.33 2.90 12.97
N ASN A 72 23.50 3.73 13.97
CA ASN A 72 23.19 3.40 15.35
C ASN A 72 21.84 4.00 15.76
N ASP A 73 21.11 3.31 16.62
CA ASP A 73 19.84 3.74 17.21
C ASP A 73 18.78 4.08 16.15
N LYS A 74 18.69 3.24 15.11
CA LYS A 74 17.70 3.37 14.04
C LYS A 74 16.62 2.31 14.13
N ARG A 75 15.46 2.62 13.56
CA ARG A 75 14.32 1.71 13.50
C ARG A 75 13.88 1.54 12.07
N LEU A 76 13.53 0.34 11.69
CA LEU A 76 12.80 0.09 10.45
C LEU A 76 11.36 0.58 10.63
N VAL A 77 10.86 1.37 9.69
CA VAL A 77 9.47 1.79 9.67
C VAL A 77 8.70 0.96 8.65
N VAL A 78 7.54 0.48 9.04
CA VAL A 78 6.63 -0.32 8.23
C VAL A 78 5.29 0.39 8.15
N GLY A 79 4.76 0.56 6.95
CA GLY A 79 3.42 1.06 6.68
C GLY A 79 2.51 -0.03 6.10
N PHE A 80 1.26 -0.03 6.51
CA PHE A 80 0.24 -0.92 5.99
C PHE A 80 -1.03 -0.13 5.64
N CYS A 81 -1.55 -0.36 4.44
CA CYS A 81 -2.79 0.25 3.94
C CYS A 81 -3.91 -0.78 3.88
N ALA A 82 -5.02 -0.47 4.51
CA ALA A 82 -6.21 -1.31 4.52
C ALA A 82 -7.48 -0.44 4.70
N PRO A 83 -8.71 -1.01 4.58
CA PRO A 83 -9.94 -0.27 4.81
C PRO A 83 -10.01 0.35 6.20
N LYS A 84 -10.46 1.61 6.31
CA LYS A 84 -10.63 2.34 7.59
C LYS A 84 -11.49 1.58 8.60
N SER A 85 -12.43 0.76 8.12
CA SER A 85 -13.28 -0.06 9.00
C SER A 85 -12.50 -1.06 9.83
N TRP A 86 -11.22 -1.37 9.47
CA TRP A 86 -10.37 -2.28 10.22
C TRP A 86 -9.70 -1.61 11.43
N ASN A 87 -9.62 -0.28 11.45
CA ASN A 87 -9.04 0.51 12.53
C ASN A 87 -7.66 0.00 12.94
N LEU A 88 -6.72 0.08 11.99
CA LEU A 88 -5.40 -0.53 12.07
C LEU A 88 -4.61 -0.11 13.33
N ALA A 89 -4.73 1.16 13.73
CA ALA A 89 -4.01 1.70 14.88
C ALA A 89 -4.36 0.97 16.19
N GLN A 90 -5.57 0.44 16.31
CA GLN A 90 -6.06 -0.24 17.51
C GLN A 90 -6.05 -1.76 17.38
N ASN A 91 -6.27 -2.28 16.18
CA ASN A 91 -6.57 -3.69 15.99
C ASN A 91 -5.43 -4.48 15.34
N ALA A 92 -4.52 -3.84 14.61
CA ALA A 92 -3.44 -4.57 13.98
C ALA A 92 -2.31 -4.88 14.98
N LYS A 93 -1.85 -6.12 14.97
CA LYS A 93 -0.65 -6.57 15.66
C LYS A 93 0.43 -6.82 14.63
N VAL A 94 1.51 -6.05 14.70
CA VAL A 94 2.64 -6.17 13.78
C VAL A 94 3.84 -6.71 14.52
N THR A 95 4.45 -7.76 13.96
CA THR A 95 5.66 -8.41 14.51
C THR A 95 6.67 -8.61 13.40
N TYR A 96 7.92 -8.85 13.76
CA TYR A 96 8.99 -9.16 12.80
C TYR A 96 9.94 -10.22 13.34
N THR A 97 10.57 -10.91 12.42
CA THR A 97 11.76 -11.75 12.67
C THR A 97 12.91 -11.23 11.81
N GLU A 98 14.14 -11.45 12.24
CA GLU A 98 15.33 -11.10 11.48
C GLU A 98 16.47 -12.07 11.81
N ASN A 99 17.50 -12.12 10.95
CA ASN A 99 18.56 -13.12 11.02
C ASN A 99 19.89 -12.63 11.59
N THR A 100 19.98 -11.40 12.12
CA THR A 100 21.28 -10.77 12.40
C THR A 100 21.45 -10.26 13.82
N PHE A 101 20.47 -9.54 14.36
CA PHE A 101 20.61 -8.87 15.68
C PHE A 101 20.22 -9.78 16.84
N ASP A 102 19.12 -10.49 16.69
CA ASP A 102 18.61 -11.44 17.68
C ASP A 102 17.82 -12.57 16.99
N PRO A 103 18.53 -13.40 16.20
CA PRO A 103 17.89 -14.43 15.39
C PRO A 103 17.12 -15.49 16.18
N ASP A 104 17.48 -15.66 17.45
CA ASP A 104 16.85 -16.63 18.35
C ASP A 104 15.65 -16.06 19.11
N ALA A 105 15.39 -14.75 19.01
CA ALA A 105 14.28 -14.10 19.74
C ALA A 105 12.89 -14.49 19.20
N GLY A 106 12.81 -15.12 18.02
CA GLY A 106 11.55 -15.39 17.35
C GLY A 106 10.85 -14.10 16.92
N GLU A 107 9.52 -14.08 16.93
CA GLU A 107 8.77 -12.89 16.56
C GLU A 107 8.88 -11.79 17.63
N GLN A 108 9.37 -10.62 17.23
CA GLN A 108 9.45 -9.42 18.05
C GLN A 108 8.33 -8.45 17.68
N GLU A 109 7.76 -7.77 18.67
CA GLU A 109 6.65 -6.83 18.47
C GLU A 109 7.17 -5.49 17.92
N MET A 110 6.45 -4.95 16.91
CA MET A 110 6.61 -3.58 16.44
C MET A 110 5.63 -2.66 17.14
N THR A 111 6.05 -1.43 17.38
CA THR A 111 5.22 -0.43 18.06
C THR A 111 4.52 0.45 17.02
N PHE A 112 3.21 0.68 17.21
CA PHE A 112 2.48 1.65 16.43
C PHE A 112 3.09 3.05 16.60
N ILE A 113 3.30 3.76 15.51
CA ILE A 113 3.83 5.13 15.51
C ILE A 113 2.66 6.08 15.77
N PRO A 114 2.66 6.79 16.92
CA PRO A 114 1.58 7.72 17.23
C PRO A 114 1.39 8.78 16.15
N LEU A 115 0.16 9.25 15.95
CA LEU A 115 -0.15 10.30 14.97
C LEU A 115 0.50 11.65 15.29
N THR A 116 1.06 11.80 16.49
CA THR A 116 1.86 12.97 16.90
C THR A 116 3.30 12.92 16.40
N GLU A 117 3.79 11.74 16.04
CA GLU A 117 5.15 11.54 15.53
C GLU A 117 5.22 11.86 14.04
N GLN A 118 6.21 12.65 13.68
CA GLN A 118 6.39 13.18 12.33
C GLN A 118 7.78 12.81 11.79
N PRO A 119 7.88 12.39 10.52
CA PRO A 119 9.18 12.35 9.86
C PRO A 119 9.80 13.74 9.86
N SER A 120 11.10 13.86 10.12
CA SER A 120 11.77 15.17 10.27
C SER A 120 11.64 16.06 9.01
N ASN A 121 11.52 15.45 7.85
CA ASN A 121 11.38 16.15 6.55
C ASN A 121 9.92 16.32 6.09
N LYS A 122 8.93 15.94 6.89
CA LYS A 122 7.49 16.11 6.62
C LYS A 122 6.81 16.85 7.80
N PRO A 123 7.18 18.12 8.06
CA PRO A 123 6.65 18.87 9.20
C PRO A 123 5.14 19.05 9.08
N GLY A 124 4.43 18.85 10.20
CA GLY A 124 2.97 18.92 10.25
C GLY A 124 2.24 17.66 9.80
N GLN A 125 2.96 16.60 9.41
CA GLN A 125 2.37 15.33 8.96
C GLN A 125 2.84 14.16 9.82
N SER A 126 1.91 13.37 10.32
CA SER A 126 2.25 12.06 10.89
C SER A 126 2.79 11.10 9.81
N TRP A 127 3.45 10.01 10.22
CA TRP A 127 3.86 8.96 9.29
C TRP A 127 2.70 8.44 8.44
N SER A 128 1.54 8.19 9.06
CA SER A 128 0.32 7.75 8.34
C SER A 128 -0.18 8.78 7.34
N ALA A 129 -0.14 10.08 7.69
CA ALA A 129 -0.53 11.16 6.79
C ALA A 129 0.47 11.32 5.62
N ALA A 130 1.77 11.19 5.89
CA ALA A 130 2.81 11.22 4.86
C ALA A 130 2.67 10.06 3.87
N LEU A 131 2.35 8.85 4.35
CA LEU A 131 2.06 7.68 3.51
C LEU A 131 0.83 7.90 2.65
N MET A 132 -0.25 8.45 3.22
CA MET A 132 -1.46 8.76 2.47
C MET A 132 -1.20 9.84 1.41
N GLN A 133 -0.36 10.84 1.69
CA GLN A 133 0.00 11.86 0.71
C GLN A 133 0.86 11.31 -0.43
N GLU A 134 1.80 10.40 -0.14
CA GLU A 134 2.75 9.89 -1.13
C GLU A 134 2.13 8.79 -2.01
N TYR A 135 1.37 7.86 -1.42
CA TYR A 135 0.85 6.67 -2.10
C TYR A 135 -0.67 6.66 -2.23
N GLY A 136 -1.38 7.61 -1.59
CA GLY A 136 -2.83 7.64 -1.58
C GLY A 136 -3.39 6.34 -0.97
N GLN A 137 -4.37 5.81 -1.63
CA GLN A 137 -4.97 4.51 -1.31
C GLN A 137 -4.52 3.38 -2.25
N GLY A 138 -3.34 3.56 -2.89
CA GLY A 138 -2.87 2.65 -3.93
C GLY A 138 -3.76 2.71 -5.17
N THR A 139 -4.00 1.56 -5.79
CA THR A 139 -4.91 1.43 -6.92
C THR A 139 -6.35 1.05 -6.50
N ASN A 140 -6.68 1.15 -5.20
CA ASN A 140 -8.06 1.00 -4.73
C ASN A 140 -8.93 2.16 -5.23
N ILE A 141 -10.15 1.85 -5.67
CA ILE A 141 -11.04 2.82 -6.33
C ILE A 141 -11.94 3.61 -5.37
N LEU A 142 -12.15 3.11 -4.15
CA LEU A 142 -12.99 3.76 -3.14
C LEU A 142 -12.12 4.51 -2.12
N GLU A 143 -12.52 5.72 -1.74
CA GLU A 143 -11.78 6.60 -0.84
C GLU A 143 -12.02 6.28 0.66
N ASP A 144 -11.91 5.02 1.03
CA ASP A 144 -12.13 4.60 2.42
C ASP A 144 -10.99 3.72 2.96
N MET A 145 -9.76 4.08 2.61
CA MET A 145 -8.55 3.41 3.04
C MET A 145 -7.81 4.24 4.09
N GLU A 146 -7.07 3.57 4.97
CA GLU A 146 -6.17 4.21 5.93
C GLU A 146 -4.77 3.59 5.86
N TRP A 147 -3.78 4.37 6.26
CA TRP A 147 -2.43 3.91 6.53
C TRP A 147 -2.17 3.89 8.03
N ALA A 148 -1.57 2.83 8.52
CA ALA A 148 -0.95 2.77 9.84
C ALA A 148 0.54 2.50 9.69
N ALA A 149 1.35 3.14 10.53
CA ALA A 149 2.80 2.98 10.54
C ALA A 149 3.28 2.39 11.87
N TYR A 150 4.29 1.55 11.78
CA TYR A 150 4.89 0.84 12.92
C TYR A 150 6.41 0.90 12.80
N TRP A 151 7.12 0.87 13.92
CA TRP A 151 8.58 0.75 13.94
C TRP A 151 9.06 -0.43 14.78
N THR A 152 10.22 -0.95 14.40
CA THR A 152 10.94 -1.96 15.18
C THR A 152 11.48 -1.38 16.50
N LYS A 153 12.01 -2.24 17.36
CA LYS A 153 12.97 -1.79 18.37
C LYS A 153 14.16 -1.11 17.68
N PRO A 154 14.83 -0.16 18.36
CA PRO A 154 16.07 0.41 17.84
C PRO A 154 17.12 -0.66 17.60
N TYR A 155 17.83 -0.56 16.48
CA TYR A 155 18.96 -1.44 16.17
C TYR A 155 20.23 -0.61 15.95
N ASN A 156 21.37 -1.23 16.26
CA ASN A 156 22.67 -0.69 15.91
C ASN A 156 23.16 -1.44 14.68
N GLY A 157 23.31 -0.72 13.59
CA GLY A 157 23.61 -1.32 12.29
C GLY A 157 24.94 -2.06 12.29
N VAL A 158 24.93 -3.25 11.70
CA VAL A 158 26.13 -4.00 11.28
C VAL A 158 26.17 -3.98 9.77
N ALA A 159 27.38 -4.02 9.20
CA ALA A 159 27.53 -4.22 7.77
C ALA A 159 27.12 -5.67 7.43
N GLY A 160 26.45 -5.85 6.30
CA GLY A 160 26.08 -7.18 5.82
C GLY A 160 24.69 -7.21 5.21
N HIS A 161 24.22 -8.42 4.98
CA HIS A 161 22.92 -8.74 4.43
C HIS A 161 21.97 -9.14 5.57
N ILE A 162 20.98 -8.34 5.82
CA ILE A 162 20.03 -8.51 6.94
C ILE A 162 18.69 -8.88 6.35
N GLU A 163 18.27 -10.12 6.48
CA GLU A 163 16.94 -10.59 6.09
C GLU A 163 15.95 -10.37 7.21
N PHE A 164 14.72 -10.01 6.84
CA PHE A 164 13.62 -9.87 7.80
C PHE A 164 12.30 -10.37 7.20
N THR A 165 11.41 -10.81 8.08
CA THR A 165 10.01 -11.07 7.76
C THR A 165 9.13 -10.28 8.72
N ILE A 166 8.18 -9.53 8.16
CA ILE A 166 7.20 -8.76 8.93
C ILE A 166 5.85 -9.44 8.80
N TYR A 167 5.18 -9.64 9.93
CA TYR A 167 3.84 -10.21 10.01
C TYR A 167 2.87 -9.14 10.48
N ILE A 168 1.82 -8.90 9.69
CA ILE A 168 0.75 -7.95 9.99
C ILE A 168 -0.51 -8.75 10.21
N ARG A 169 -0.98 -8.85 11.45
CA ARG A 169 -2.18 -9.58 11.84
C ARG A 169 -3.27 -8.59 12.21
N VAL A 170 -4.43 -8.69 11.56
CA VAL A 170 -5.53 -7.75 11.80
C VAL A 170 -6.88 -8.45 11.70
N PRO A 171 -7.82 -8.18 12.62
CA PRO A 171 -9.21 -8.62 12.50
C PRO A 171 -9.87 -7.97 11.28
N VAL A 172 -10.46 -8.79 10.41
CA VAL A 172 -11.00 -8.32 9.12
C VAL A 172 -12.43 -7.74 9.21
N GLY A 173 -13.00 -7.67 10.41
CA GLY A 173 -14.38 -7.20 10.61
C GLY A 173 -15.43 -8.21 10.17
N THR A 174 -16.71 -7.77 10.09
CA THR A 174 -17.87 -8.63 9.82
C THR A 174 -18.46 -8.47 8.43
N LYS A 175 -17.99 -7.50 7.63
CA LYS A 175 -18.55 -7.17 6.32
C LYS A 175 -17.79 -7.81 5.17
N ASN A 176 -18.52 -8.16 4.12
CA ASN A 176 -17.91 -8.59 2.86
C ASN A 176 -17.22 -7.41 2.18
N LEU A 177 -15.97 -7.58 1.79
CA LEU A 177 -15.22 -6.56 1.05
C LEU A 177 -14.07 -7.17 0.21
N ARG A 178 -13.56 -6.39 -0.76
CA ARG A 178 -12.38 -6.71 -1.55
C ARG A 178 -11.51 -5.46 -1.66
N PHE A 179 -10.21 -5.58 -1.44
CA PHE A 179 -9.29 -4.45 -1.55
C PHE A 179 -7.87 -4.92 -1.88
N LYS A 180 -7.02 -4.00 -2.30
CA LYS A 180 -5.59 -4.25 -2.51
C LYS A 180 -4.82 -3.67 -1.33
N PRO A 181 -4.19 -4.51 -0.49
CA PRO A 181 -3.37 -4.02 0.62
C PRO A 181 -2.11 -3.33 0.11
N GLY A 182 -1.75 -2.21 0.73
CA GLY A 182 -0.51 -1.51 0.45
C GLY A 182 0.54 -1.78 1.53
N PHE A 183 1.77 -2.03 1.12
CA PHE A 183 2.92 -2.33 1.99
C PHE A 183 4.03 -1.32 1.75
N PHE A 184 4.55 -0.78 2.82
CA PHE A 184 5.64 0.18 2.77
C PHE A 184 6.70 -0.17 3.81
N ILE A 185 7.96 0.01 3.44
CA ILE A 185 9.08 -0.06 4.39
C ILE A 185 10.04 1.11 4.15
N ASN A 186 10.63 1.60 5.25
CA ASN A 186 11.63 2.67 5.26
C ASN A 186 12.76 2.29 6.21
N SER A 187 14.01 2.40 5.76
CA SER A 187 15.19 1.89 6.49
C SER A 187 15.55 2.68 7.73
N THR A 188 14.87 3.78 8.02
CA THR A 188 15.13 4.66 9.17
C THR A 188 13.85 5.32 9.66
N ASP A 189 13.84 5.69 10.94
CA ASP A 189 12.78 6.48 11.58
C ASP A 189 13.09 8.00 11.59
N ASP A 190 14.27 8.42 11.14
CA ASP A 190 14.68 9.83 11.14
C ASP A 190 13.85 10.69 10.19
N ASN A 191 13.60 10.18 8.99
CA ASN A 191 12.88 10.89 7.94
C ASN A 191 12.13 9.92 7.01
N PHE A 192 11.14 10.44 6.31
CA PHE A 192 10.53 9.76 5.18
C PHE A 192 11.49 9.83 4.01
N SER A 193 12.15 8.72 3.68
CA SER A 193 13.24 8.74 2.71
C SER A 193 12.77 9.19 1.32
N ASP A 194 13.58 10.02 0.65
CA ASP A 194 13.38 10.40 -0.75
C ASP A 194 14.06 9.41 -1.72
N SER A 195 14.99 8.59 -1.20
CA SER A 195 15.72 7.59 -2.00
C SER A 195 14.94 6.28 -2.12
N SER A 196 14.84 5.78 -3.35
CA SER A 196 14.32 4.44 -3.63
C SER A 196 15.18 3.32 -3.05
N ASP A 197 16.42 3.60 -2.63
CA ASP A 197 17.30 2.63 -1.99
C ASP A 197 17.02 2.49 -0.49
N ALA A 198 16.33 3.45 0.10
CA ALA A 198 16.04 3.49 1.53
C ALA A 198 14.56 3.38 1.86
N LYS A 199 13.67 3.42 0.87
CA LYS A 199 12.23 3.14 1.01
C LYS A 199 11.74 2.27 -0.12
N LYS A 200 10.75 1.42 0.16
CA LYS A 200 10.03 0.62 -0.83
C LYS A 200 8.55 0.64 -0.55
N TYR A 201 7.79 0.59 -1.62
CA TYR A 201 6.35 0.40 -1.62
C TYR A 201 6.00 -0.73 -2.56
N GLN A 202 5.07 -1.57 -2.15
CA GLN A 202 4.48 -2.63 -2.97
C GLN A 202 3.01 -2.77 -2.64
N GLU A 203 2.20 -2.99 -3.66
CA GLU A 203 0.78 -3.31 -3.52
C GLU A 203 0.59 -4.83 -3.65
N GLY A 204 -0.28 -5.39 -2.82
CA GLY A 204 -0.70 -6.78 -2.94
C GLY A 204 -1.75 -6.97 -4.02
N GLY A 205 -2.05 -8.22 -4.35
CA GLY A 205 -3.22 -8.59 -5.13
C GLY A 205 -4.53 -8.24 -4.43
N CYS A 206 -5.65 -8.42 -5.13
CA CYS A 206 -6.95 -8.22 -4.51
C CYS A 206 -7.20 -9.29 -3.44
N PHE A 207 -7.41 -8.84 -2.20
CA PHE A 207 -7.73 -9.66 -1.04
C PHE A 207 -9.22 -9.54 -0.72
N GLU A 208 -9.86 -10.66 -0.35
CA GLU A 208 -11.28 -10.69 -0.08
C GLU A 208 -11.60 -11.02 1.38
N VAL A 209 -12.67 -10.43 1.90
CA VAL A 209 -13.35 -10.88 3.12
C VAL A 209 -14.70 -11.45 2.71
N VAL A 210 -14.91 -12.72 2.99
CA VAL A 210 -16.08 -13.51 2.57
C VAL A 210 -16.89 -14.02 3.76
N GLU A 211 -18.08 -14.56 3.49
CA GLU A 211 -18.98 -15.10 4.52
C GLU A 211 -19.38 -14.05 5.58
N GLY A 212 -19.36 -12.77 5.20
CA GLY A 212 -19.73 -11.66 6.06
C GLY A 212 -21.13 -11.11 5.78
N GLU A 213 -21.43 -10.00 6.41
CA GLU A 213 -22.70 -9.29 6.30
C GLU A 213 -22.74 -8.39 5.06
N GLY A 214 -23.90 -8.36 4.40
CA GLY A 214 -24.20 -7.40 3.33
C GLY A 214 -23.56 -7.73 1.97
N LEU A 215 -23.69 -6.78 1.04
CA LEU A 215 -23.05 -6.86 -0.27
C LEU A 215 -21.56 -6.62 -0.17
N VAL A 216 -20.81 -7.13 -1.14
CA VAL A 216 -19.36 -6.93 -1.21
C VAL A 216 -19.05 -5.46 -1.51
N THR A 217 -18.34 -4.78 -0.61
CA THR A 217 -17.72 -3.48 -0.90
C THR A 217 -16.43 -3.73 -1.67
N ASP A 218 -16.45 -3.46 -2.99
CA ASP A 218 -15.34 -3.77 -3.89
C ASP A 218 -14.48 -2.52 -4.15
N PHE A 219 -13.26 -2.53 -3.61
CA PHE A 219 -12.25 -1.50 -3.84
C PHE A 219 -11.32 -1.87 -5.01
N CYS A 220 -11.33 -3.13 -5.47
CA CYS A 220 -10.36 -3.64 -6.44
C CYS A 220 -10.74 -3.35 -7.89
N SER A 221 -12.03 -3.45 -8.20
CA SER A 221 -12.49 -3.44 -9.58
C SER A 221 -12.88 -2.02 -10.00
N GLU A 222 -12.34 -1.57 -11.13
CA GLU A 222 -12.91 -0.43 -11.82
C GLU A 222 -14.31 -0.85 -12.31
N HIS A 223 -15.32 -0.32 -11.63
CA HIS A 223 -16.68 -0.48 -12.12
C HIS A 223 -16.87 0.50 -13.27
N PHE A 224 -16.82 0.03 -14.50
CA PHE A 224 -17.21 0.81 -15.68
C PHE A 224 -18.65 1.33 -15.57
N ASN A 225 -19.44 0.65 -14.74
CA ASN A 225 -20.80 1.02 -14.39
C ASN A 225 -20.84 1.42 -12.91
N LYS A 226 -20.51 2.66 -12.62
CA LYS A 226 -20.60 3.15 -11.25
C LYS A 226 -22.04 3.31 -10.85
N THR A 227 -22.42 2.62 -9.78
CA THR A 227 -23.69 2.83 -9.07
C THR A 227 -23.40 3.71 -7.87
N THR A 228 -24.08 4.83 -7.73
CA THR A 228 -23.95 5.71 -6.58
C THR A 228 -25.33 5.92 -5.96
N PRO A 229 -25.54 5.58 -4.68
CA PRO A 229 -24.62 4.89 -3.76
C PRO A 229 -24.40 3.42 -4.16
N LEU A 230 -23.26 2.82 -3.74
CA LEU A 230 -22.97 1.39 -3.96
C LEU A 230 -23.96 0.47 -3.24
N THR A 231 -24.49 0.93 -2.10
CA THR A 231 -25.53 0.25 -1.32
C THR A 231 -26.71 1.21 -1.19
N ALA A 232 -27.87 0.79 -1.64
CA ALA A 232 -29.07 1.60 -1.61
C ALA A 232 -30.20 0.89 -0.86
N LEU A 233 -31.01 1.66 -0.12
CA LEU A 233 -32.24 1.20 0.46
C LEU A 233 -33.36 1.27 -0.59
N GLN A 234 -34.49 0.62 -0.31
CA GLN A 234 -35.63 0.50 -1.23
C GLN A 234 -36.13 1.85 -1.82
N ASN A 235 -35.97 2.93 -1.06
CA ASN A 235 -36.48 4.27 -1.45
C ASN A 235 -35.36 5.23 -1.86
N ASP A 236 -34.13 4.75 -2.06
CA ASP A 236 -33.01 5.58 -2.46
C ASP A 236 -32.98 5.82 -3.96
N PHE A 237 -32.49 6.99 -4.35
CA PHE A 237 -32.16 7.27 -5.74
C PHE A 237 -30.79 6.65 -6.04
N ILE A 238 -30.72 5.89 -7.13
CA ILE A 238 -29.47 5.26 -7.59
C ILE A 238 -29.07 5.91 -8.91
N THR A 239 -27.83 6.37 -8.99
CA THR A 239 -27.23 6.84 -10.23
C THR A 239 -26.36 5.77 -10.84
N PHE A 240 -26.61 5.42 -12.10
CA PHE A 240 -25.73 4.57 -12.90
C PHE A 240 -24.90 5.48 -13.81
N SER A 241 -23.57 5.36 -13.72
CA SER A 241 -22.66 6.13 -14.57
C SER A 241 -21.87 5.20 -15.47
N PHE A 242 -21.88 5.47 -16.76
CA PHE A 242 -21.05 4.82 -17.76
C PHE A 242 -20.03 5.83 -18.30
N VAL A 243 -18.74 5.49 -18.25
CA VAL A 243 -17.66 6.32 -18.79
C VAL A 243 -17.05 5.60 -20.00
N GLY A 244 -17.48 5.98 -21.19
CA GLY A 244 -17.11 5.32 -22.45
C GLY A 244 -15.63 5.42 -22.84
N GLY A 245 -14.89 6.38 -22.25
CA GLY A 245 -13.45 6.56 -22.48
C GLY A 245 -12.53 5.73 -21.59
N MET A 246 -13.07 4.90 -20.69
CA MET A 246 -12.28 4.08 -19.78
C MET A 246 -12.27 2.61 -20.21
N GLY A 247 -11.07 2.05 -20.34
CA GLY A 247 -10.84 0.63 -20.68
C GLY A 247 -11.21 0.23 -22.10
N GLU A 248 -10.98 -1.02 -22.43
CA GLU A 248 -11.41 -1.60 -23.71
C GLU A 248 -12.91 -1.89 -23.67
N ASN A 249 -13.71 -1.10 -24.36
CA ASN A 249 -15.12 -1.35 -24.54
C ASN A 249 -15.54 -1.09 -26.00
N LYS A 250 -16.57 -1.81 -26.46
CA LYS A 250 -17.07 -1.71 -27.85
C LYS A 250 -17.85 -0.43 -28.13
N LEU A 251 -18.07 0.41 -27.12
CA LEU A 251 -18.86 1.63 -27.22
C LEU A 251 -17.99 2.90 -27.27
N ILE A 252 -16.64 2.76 -27.25
CA ILE A 252 -15.73 3.89 -27.20
C ILE A 252 -15.86 4.84 -28.40
N ASP A 253 -16.17 4.30 -29.57
CA ASP A 253 -16.35 5.03 -30.81
C ASP A 253 -17.82 5.00 -31.31
N ALA A 254 -18.76 4.66 -30.42
CA ALA A 254 -20.17 4.60 -30.82
C ALA A 254 -20.79 6.00 -30.91
N ASP A 255 -21.38 6.33 -32.05
CA ASP A 255 -22.09 7.61 -32.29
C ASP A 255 -23.28 7.79 -31.33
N ASN A 256 -23.93 6.70 -30.95
CA ASN A 256 -25.08 6.69 -30.04
C ASN A 256 -24.98 5.52 -29.09
N VAL A 257 -25.17 5.80 -27.80
CA VAL A 257 -25.24 4.80 -26.71
C VAL A 257 -26.62 4.83 -26.09
N TYR A 258 -27.23 3.67 -25.95
CA TYR A 258 -28.56 3.51 -25.36
C TYR A 258 -28.41 2.77 -24.02
N PHE A 259 -29.21 3.17 -23.05
CA PHE A 259 -29.31 2.49 -21.77
C PHE A 259 -30.63 1.71 -21.71
N GLU A 260 -30.53 0.41 -21.43
CA GLU A 260 -31.66 -0.45 -21.15
C GLU A 260 -31.55 -0.96 -19.70
N ALA A 261 -32.58 -0.77 -18.91
CA ALA A 261 -32.64 -1.27 -17.54
C ALA A 261 -33.92 -2.08 -17.32
N THR A 262 -33.77 -3.19 -16.60
CA THR A 262 -34.91 -3.98 -16.10
C THR A 262 -34.84 -4.02 -14.58
N ALA A 263 -35.85 -3.42 -13.91
CA ALA A 263 -36.04 -3.56 -12.49
C ALA A 263 -36.94 -4.77 -12.20
N ILE A 264 -36.60 -5.55 -11.16
CA ILE A 264 -37.41 -6.67 -10.71
C ILE A 264 -37.88 -6.35 -9.30
N GLY A 265 -39.20 -6.19 -9.13
CA GLY A 265 -39.82 -5.96 -7.84
C GLY A 265 -39.75 -7.19 -6.94
N SER A 266 -39.97 -6.99 -5.64
CA SER A 266 -40.04 -8.09 -4.65
C SER A 266 -41.16 -9.10 -4.94
N ASP A 267 -42.15 -8.70 -5.70
CA ASP A 267 -43.26 -9.53 -6.22
C ASP A 267 -42.88 -10.30 -7.51
N GLY A 268 -41.65 -10.14 -7.99
CA GLY A 268 -41.17 -10.74 -9.25
C GLY A 268 -41.62 -10.00 -10.52
N HIS A 269 -42.36 -8.88 -10.36
CA HIS A 269 -42.75 -8.07 -11.51
C HIS A 269 -41.55 -7.38 -12.14
N ARG A 270 -41.48 -7.36 -13.49
CA ARG A 270 -40.39 -6.78 -14.27
C ARG A 270 -40.82 -5.45 -14.89
N TYR A 271 -40.03 -4.43 -14.63
CA TYR A 271 -40.20 -3.08 -15.22
C TYR A 271 -38.99 -2.82 -16.13
N THR A 272 -39.23 -2.63 -17.42
CA THR A 272 -38.17 -2.34 -18.39
C THR A 272 -38.28 -0.90 -18.84
N ALA A 273 -37.18 -0.17 -18.73
CA ALA A 273 -37.03 1.17 -19.27
C ALA A 273 -35.92 1.22 -20.30
N VAL A 274 -36.20 1.80 -21.48
CA VAL A 274 -35.22 2.09 -22.53
C VAL A 274 -35.14 3.58 -22.71
N SER A 275 -33.93 4.15 -22.65
CA SER A 275 -33.76 5.58 -22.82
C SER A 275 -32.79 5.95 -23.91
N TYR A 276 -33.12 6.98 -24.63
CA TYR A 276 -32.34 7.64 -25.67
C TYR A 276 -31.65 8.88 -25.08
N THR A 277 -30.35 8.87 -24.91
CA THR A 277 -29.40 9.97 -24.60
C THR A 277 -29.67 11.04 -23.55
N HIS A 278 -30.86 11.18 -22.98
CA HIS A 278 -31.13 12.00 -21.79
C HIS A 278 -32.15 11.29 -20.91
N LEU A 279 -31.69 10.78 -19.79
CA LEU A 279 -32.49 9.98 -18.87
C LEU A 279 -33.08 10.80 -17.73
N THR A 280 -34.40 10.92 -17.73
CA THR A 280 -35.17 10.92 -16.48
C THR A 280 -35.93 9.60 -16.43
N LEU A 281 -35.52 8.68 -15.56
CA LEU A 281 -36.31 7.48 -15.28
C LEU A 281 -37.61 7.89 -14.60
N PRO A 282 -38.77 7.31 -14.94
CA PRO A 282 -39.99 7.52 -14.18
C PRO A 282 -39.78 6.98 -12.77
N THR A 283 -40.20 7.76 -11.77
CA THR A 283 -40.29 7.34 -10.37
C THR A 283 -41.21 6.13 -10.30
N ILE A 284 -40.67 4.97 -9.98
CA ILE A 284 -41.46 3.78 -9.68
C ILE A 284 -41.89 3.91 -8.22
N ALA A 285 -43.16 4.19 -7.97
CA ALA A 285 -43.76 4.29 -6.64
C ALA A 285 -44.02 2.89 -6.06
#